data_47803288af86d11d04029a632becd430
#
_entry.id   47803288af86d11d04029a632becd430
#
_cell.length_a   1.000
_cell.length_b   1.000
_cell.length_c   1.000
_cell.angle_alpha   90.00
_cell.angle_beta   90.00
_cell.angle_gamma   90.00
#
_symmetry.space_group_name_H-M   'P 1'
#
loop_
_entity.id
_entity.type
_entity.pdbx_description
1 polymer ?
#
loop_
_entity_poly.entity_id
_entity_poly.type
_entity_poly.pdbx_seq_one_letter_code
_entity_poly.pdbx_strand_id
1 'polypeptide(L)'
;ETEPGKWDFEGDKNLAEYIRIAGEEGLMVILRPGPYVCAEWEFGGYPWWLQNIPGMEIRRDNPEFLKRTKLYIDKLYEQVGDLQVSKGGPIIMVQAENEFGSYVAQRKDIPLEEHRRYNAKIKRQLADAGFNVPLFTSDGSWLFEGGSTPGALPTANGESNVENLKKVVNEYHGGVGPYMVAEVYPGWLMHWAGPFPDISDSGIARQTETYLQNDVSFNFYMVHG
;
A
#
# COMPACT_ATOMS: atom_id res chain seq x y z
N GLU A 1 -12.21 0.89 -13.60
CA GLU A 1 -13.57 0.33 -13.79
C GLU A 1 -14.58 1.45 -13.73
N THR A 2 -15.02 1.95 -14.90
CA THR A 2 -15.98 3.07 -14.99
C THR A 2 -17.43 2.64 -14.73
N GLU A 3 -17.73 1.38 -14.96
CA GLU A 3 -19.01 0.72 -14.67
C GLU A 3 -18.73 -0.71 -14.19
N PRO A 4 -19.62 -1.31 -13.39
CA PRO A 4 -19.43 -2.68 -12.91
C PRO A 4 -19.12 -3.69 -14.02
N GLY A 5 -17.96 -4.33 -13.97
CA GLY A 5 -17.51 -5.32 -14.95
C GLY A 5 -16.87 -4.75 -16.21
N LYS A 6 -16.80 -3.44 -16.38
CA LYS A 6 -16.09 -2.81 -17.50
C LYS A 6 -14.66 -2.46 -17.13
N TRP A 7 -13.78 -3.37 -17.38
CA TRP A 7 -12.34 -3.24 -17.10
C TRP A 7 -11.64 -2.61 -18.32
N ASP A 8 -10.68 -1.74 -18.03
CA ASP A 8 -9.88 -1.07 -19.04
C ASP A 8 -8.41 -1.03 -18.59
N PHE A 9 -7.56 -1.71 -19.34
CA PHE A 9 -6.13 -1.82 -19.12
C PHE A 9 -5.35 -1.44 -20.39
N GLU A 10 -5.92 -0.58 -21.24
CA GLU A 10 -5.30 -0.18 -22.49
C GLU A 10 -4.73 1.25 -22.42
N GLY A 11 -3.84 1.57 -23.35
CA GLY A 11 -3.21 2.90 -23.44
C GLY A 11 -2.53 3.27 -22.11
N ASP A 12 -2.81 4.46 -21.60
CA ASP A 12 -2.23 4.98 -20.34
C ASP A 12 -2.64 4.21 -19.08
N LYS A 13 -3.58 3.26 -19.21
CA LYS A 13 -4.01 2.37 -18.13
C LYS A 13 -3.37 0.98 -18.19
N ASN A 14 -2.43 0.77 -19.11
CA ASN A 14 -1.73 -0.52 -19.28
C ASN A 14 -0.63 -0.70 -18.22
N LEU A 15 -1.06 -1.04 -17.00
CA LEU A 15 -0.16 -1.28 -15.88
C LEU A 15 0.85 -2.40 -16.18
N ALA A 16 0.44 -3.45 -16.87
CA ALA A 16 1.33 -4.56 -17.20
C ALA A 16 2.50 -4.11 -18.08
N GLU A 17 2.23 -3.27 -19.07
CA GLU A 17 3.29 -2.71 -19.92
C GLU A 17 4.21 -1.79 -19.16
N TYR A 18 3.66 -0.92 -18.30
CA TYR A 18 4.47 -0.07 -17.43
C TYR A 18 5.44 -0.88 -16.56
N ILE A 19 4.96 -1.97 -15.98
CA ILE A 19 5.79 -2.87 -15.15
C ILE A 19 6.87 -3.57 -16.00
N ARG A 20 6.55 -3.99 -17.24
CA ARG A 20 7.55 -4.60 -18.14
C ARG A 20 8.66 -3.62 -18.49
N ILE A 21 8.28 -2.40 -18.87
CA ILE A 21 9.25 -1.32 -19.17
C ILE A 21 10.16 -1.07 -17.97
N ALA A 22 9.62 -0.98 -16.77
CA ALA A 22 10.43 -0.84 -15.56
C ALA A 22 11.44 -1.98 -15.40
N GLY A 23 11.02 -3.22 -15.65
CA GLY A 23 11.90 -4.39 -15.63
C GLY A 23 12.98 -4.37 -16.73
N GLU A 24 12.64 -3.95 -17.93
CA GLU A 24 13.58 -3.79 -19.06
C GLU A 24 14.65 -2.73 -18.77
N GLU A 25 14.30 -1.67 -18.04
CA GLU A 25 15.23 -0.65 -17.54
C GLU A 25 16.02 -1.11 -16.29
N GLY A 26 15.86 -2.37 -15.86
CA GLY A 26 16.58 -2.95 -14.73
C GLY A 26 16.02 -2.60 -13.36
N LEU A 27 14.80 -2.07 -13.27
CA LEU A 27 14.16 -1.72 -12.02
C LEU A 27 13.36 -2.89 -11.46
N MET A 28 13.35 -3.02 -10.13
CA MET A 28 12.41 -3.88 -9.42
C MET A 28 11.15 -3.10 -9.05
N VAL A 29 10.01 -3.78 -9.02
CA VAL A 29 8.70 -3.16 -8.79
C VAL A 29 8.11 -3.60 -7.47
N ILE A 30 7.72 -2.63 -6.65
CA ILE A 30 6.85 -2.84 -5.49
C ILE A 30 5.44 -2.43 -5.90
N LEU A 31 4.54 -3.40 -6.01
CA LEU A 31 3.18 -3.15 -6.45
C LEU A 31 2.29 -2.76 -5.26
N ARG A 32 1.56 -1.65 -5.40
CA ARG A 32 0.68 -1.11 -4.35
C ARG A 32 -0.76 -1.00 -4.87
N PRO A 33 -1.49 -2.13 -4.97
CA PRO A 33 -2.80 -2.17 -5.63
C PRO A 33 -3.98 -1.72 -4.76
N GLY A 34 -3.77 -1.50 -3.50
CA GLY A 34 -4.84 -1.20 -2.55
C GLY A 34 -5.56 -2.43 -2.00
N PRO A 35 -6.92 -2.47 -2.03
CA PRO A 35 -7.89 -1.76 -2.92
C PRO A 35 -8.11 -0.27 -2.64
N TYR A 36 -7.85 0.23 -1.44
CA TYR A 36 -7.77 1.66 -1.15
C TYR A 36 -6.34 2.13 -1.44
N VAL A 37 -6.17 3.12 -2.31
CA VAL A 37 -4.83 3.61 -2.69
C VAL A 37 -4.53 5.01 -2.18
N CYS A 38 -5.52 5.75 -1.70
CA CYS A 38 -5.43 7.16 -1.32
C CYS A 38 -5.02 8.05 -2.50
N ALA A 39 -3.71 8.28 -2.68
CA ALA A 39 -3.09 8.96 -3.83
C ALA A 39 -3.68 10.37 -4.11
N GLU A 40 -4.22 11.03 -3.09
CA GLU A 40 -4.92 12.31 -3.21
C GLU A 40 -6.02 12.28 -4.28
N TRP A 41 -6.58 11.08 -4.56
CA TRP A 41 -7.61 10.85 -5.55
C TRP A 41 -9.00 10.74 -4.91
N GLU A 42 -10.01 11.17 -5.65
CA GLU A 42 -11.41 11.09 -5.21
C GLU A 42 -11.78 9.68 -4.75
N PHE A 43 -12.45 9.59 -3.62
CA PHE A 43 -12.92 8.35 -3.01
C PHE A 43 -11.79 7.34 -2.75
N GLY A 44 -10.53 7.82 -2.61
CA GLY A 44 -9.35 6.98 -2.38
C GLY A 44 -9.04 6.02 -3.52
N GLY A 45 -9.49 6.32 -4.74
CA GLY A 45 -9.29 5.50 -5.93
C GLY A 45 -10.37 4.44 -6.17
N TYR A 46 -11.37 4.34 -5.30
CA TYR A 46 -12.50 3.43 -5.54
C TYR A 46 -13.39 3.91 -6.68
N PRO A 47 -13.99 2.98 -7.44
CA PRO A 47 -15.03 3.33 -8.41
C PRO A 47 -16.20 4.02 -7.72
N TRP A 48 -16.59 5.17 -8.24
CA TRP A 48 -17.68 6.02 -7.68
C TRP A 48 -19.01 5.27 -7.52
N TRP A 49 -19.31 4.34 -8.42
CA TRP A 49 -20.56 3.59 -8.43
C TRP A 49 -20.73 2.63 -7.24
N LEU A 50 -19.66 2.31 -6.52
CA LEU A 50 -19.75 1.52 -5.27
C LEU A 50 -20.70 2.18 -4.27
N GLN A 51 -20.76 3.51 -4.23
CA GLN A 51 -21.64 4.26 -3.32
C GLN A 51 -23.13 4.03 -3.60
N ASN A 52 -23.47 3.56 -4.81
CA ASN A 52 -24.85 3.32 -5.22
C ASN A 52 -25.34 1.89 -4.88
N ILE A 53 -24.49 1.06 -4.32
CA ILE A 53 -24.84 -0.31 -3.94
C ILE A 53 -25.46 -0.28 -2.54
N PRO A 54 -26.74 -0.69 -2.36
CA PRO A 54 -27.37 -0.72 -1.05
C PRO A 54 -26.59 -1.60 -0.06
N GLY A 55 -26.35 -1.07 1.14
CA GLY A 55 -25.61 -1.79 2.19
C GLY A 55 -24.10 -1.90 1.98
N MET A 56 -23.55 -1.19 1.00
CA MET A 56 -22.10 -1.12 0.79
C MET A 56 -21.42 -0.37 1.94
N GLU A 57 -20.49 -1.02 2.58
CA GLU A 57 -19.59 -0.43 3.57
C GLU A 57 -18.15 -0.67 3.15
N ILE A 58 -17.50 0.38 2.63
CA ILE A 58 -16.11 0.31 2.18
C ILE A 58 -15.13 0.18 3.35
N ARG A 59 -14.01 -0.50 3.11
CA ARG A 59 -12.96 -0.75 4.11
C ARG A 59 -13.50 -1.45 5.38
N ARG A 60 -14.49 -2.31 5.19
CA ARG A 60 -15.17 -3.06 6.25
C ARG A 60 -15.23 -4.56 5.94
N ASP A 61 -15.45 -5.35 6.98
CA ASP A 61 -15.78 -6.77 6.82
C ASP A 61 -17.20 -6.94 6.26
N ASN A 62 -17.45 -6.30 5.12
CA ASN A 62 -18.73 -6.25 4.43
C ASN A 62 -18.71 -7.23 3.25
N PRO A 63 -19.67 -8.18 3.17
CA PRO A 63 -19.64 -9.23 2.15
C PRO A 63 -19.64 -8.69 0.70
N GLU A 64 -20.44 -7.66 0.42
CA GLU A 64 -20.49 -7.09 -0.93
C GLU A 64 -19.22 -6.33 -1.27
N PHE A 65 -18.65 -5.57 -0.33
CA PHE A 65 -17.37 -4.90 -0.52
C PHE A 65 -16.25 -5.92 -0.79
N LEU A 66 -16.15 -6.96 0.03
CA LEU A 66 -15.14 -8.01 -0.13
C LEU A 66 -15.29 -8.79 -1.44
N LYS A 67 -16.52 -8.98 -1.91
CA LYS A 67 -16.78 -9.57 -3.23
C LYS A 67 -16.25 -8.65 -4.36
N ARG A 68 -16.45 -7.34 -4.27
CA ARG A 68 -15.96 -6.37 -5.26
C ARG A 68 -14.44 -6.27 -5.26
N THR A 69 -13.83 -6.23 -4.08
CA THR A 69 -12.38 -6.22 -3.96
C THR A 69 -11.75 -7.50 -4.52
N LYS A 70 -12.38 -8.65 -4.29
CA LYS A 70 -11.91 -9.90 -4.87
C LYS A 70 -11.94 -9.88 -6.41
N LEU A 71 -13.03 -9.42 -7.01
CA LEU A 71 -13.13 -9.27 -8.46
C LEU A 71 -12.04 -8.34 -9.02
N TYR A 72 -11.78 -7.23 -8.34
CA TYR A 72 -10.70 -6.32 -8.72
C TYR A 72 -9.33 -6.97 -8.63
N ILE A 73 -9.03 -7.64 -7.51
CA ILE A 73 -7.74 -8.31 -7.29
C ILE A 73 -7.52 -9.44 -8.32
N ASP A 74 -8.55 -10.23 -8.60
CA ASP A 74 -8.48 -11.29 -9.62
C ASP A 74 -8.19 -10.70 -11.01
N LYS A 75 -8.87 -9.60 -11.38
CA LYS A 75 -8.64 -8.90 -12.64
C LYS A 75 -7.25 -8.27 -12.72
N LEU A 76 -6.77 -7.69 -11.65
CA LEU A 76 -5.42 -7.19 -11.59
C LEU A 76 -4.39 -8.31 -11.76
N TYR A 77 -4.59 -9.44 -11.06
CA TYR A 77 -3.70 -10.59 -11.18
C TYR A 77 -3.66 -11.15 -12.59
N GLU A 78 -4.79 -11.22 -13.31
CA GLU A 78 -4.83 -11.59 -14.73
C GLU A 78 -3.89 -10.74 -15.60
N GLN A 79 -3.68 -9.45 -15.23
CA GLN A 79 -2.80 -8.55 -15.97
C GLN A 79 -1.32 -8.68 -15.59
N VAL A 80 -1.02 -8.81 -14.30
CA VAL A 80 0.34 -8.63 -13.78
C VAL A 80 0.89 -9.87 -13.06
N GLY A 81 0.10 -10.90 -12.86
CA GLY A 81 0.48 -12.07 -12.08
C GLY A 81 1.70 -12.84 -12.61
N ASP A 82 1.95 -12.76 -13.91
CA ASP A 82 3.12 -13.37 -14.56
C ASP A 82 4.37 -12.49 -14.48
N LEU A 83 4.23 -11.26 -14.00
CA LEU A 83 5.35 -10.30 -13.82
C LEU A 83 5.98 -10.37 -12.43
N GLN A 84 5.62 -11.35 -11.60
CA GLN A 84 6.26 -11.58 -10.31
C GLN A 84 7.69 -12.12 -10.48
N VAL A 85 8.60 -11.77 -9.57
CA VAL A 85 9.99 -12.25 -9.60
C VAL A 85 10.09 -13.77 -9.57
N SER A 86 9.17 -14.45 -8.92
CA SER A 86 9.05 -15.91 -8.92
C SER A 86 8.77 -16.52 -10.31
N LYS A 87 8.35 -15.70 -11.26
CA LYS A 87 8.12 -16.07 -12.67
C LYS A 87 9.07 -15.35 -13.63
N GLY A 88 10.10 -14.69 -13.11
CA GLY A 88 11.10 -13.97 -13.90
C GLY A 88 10.76 -12.52 -14.21
N GLY A 89 9.68 -11.97 -13.67
CA GLY A 89 9.30 -10.56 -13.81
C GLY A 89 9.91 -9.67 -12.73
N PRO A 90 9.64 -8.35 -12.76
CA PRO A 90 10.26 -7.38 -11.84
C PRO A 90 9.50 -7.20 -10.52
N ILE A 91 8.26 -7.69 -10.35
CA ILE A 91 7.49 -7.48 -9.11
C ILE A 91 8.09 -8.30 -7.97
N ILE A 92 8.59 -7.62 -6.93
CA ILE A 92 9.25 -8.23 -5.77
C ILE A 92 8.40 -8.23 -4.50
N MET A 93 7.44 -7.31 -4.37
CA MET A 93 6.55 -7.18 -3.21
C MET A 93 5.19 -6.65 -3.63
N VAL A 94 4.15 -6.98 -2.86
CA VAL A 94 2.78 -6.47 -3.08
C VAL A 94 2.18 -5.97 -1.77
N GLN A 95 1.65 -4.74 -1.78
CA GLN A 95 0.99 -4.13 -0.63
C GLN A 95 -0.45 -4.62 -0.50
N ALA A 96 -0.86 -4.88 0.73
CA ALA A 96 -2.24 -5.10 1.10
C ALA A 96 -2.80 -3.86 1.79
N GLU A 97 -3.88 -3.29 1.26
CA GLU A 97 -4.50 -2.06 1.75
C GLU A 97 -3.54 -0.84 1.67
N ASN A 98 -3.92 0.29 2.23
CA ASN A 98 -3.05 1.45 2.36
C ASN A 98 -3.46 2.29 3.58
N GLU A 99 -2.53 2.50 4.50
CA GLU A 99 -2.72 3.29 5.72
C GLU A 99 -4.02 2.95 6.46
N PHE A 100 -4.30 1.65 6.54
CA PHE A 100 -5.53 1.17 7.16
C PHE A 100 -5.62 1.51 8.65
N GLY A 101 -4.48 1.62 9.32
CA GLY A 101 -4.40 2.08 10.69
C GLY A 101 -4.96 3.49 10.91
N SER A 102 -4.81 4.39 9.94
CA SER A 102 -5.44 5.72 9.97
C SER A 102 -6.96 5.63 9.92
N TYR A 103 -7.51 4.75 9.08
CA TYR A 103 -8.96 4.50 9.06
C TYR A 103 -9.44 3.93 10.38
N VAL A 104 -8.75 2.96 10.95
CA VAL A 104 -9.07 2.37 12.27
C VAL A 104 -9.09 3.43 13.37
N ALA A 105 -8.08 4.31 13.39
CA ALA A 105 -7.98 5.38 14.37
C ALA A 105 -9.15 6.39 14.30
N GLN A 106 -9.76 6.57 13.13
CA GLN A 106 -10.90 7.45 12.89
C GLN A 106 -12.25 6.77 13.14
N ARG A 107 -12.30 5.45 13.07
CA ARG A 107 -13.54 4.65 13.18
C ARG A 107 -13.58 3.84 14.47
N LYS A 108 -13.47 4.53 15.59
CA LYS A 108 -13.54 3.94 16.93
C LYS A 108 -14.92 3.38 17.31
N ASP A 109 -15.93 3.68 16.52
CA ASP A 109 -17.27 3.11 16.58
C ASP A 109 -17.31 1.64 16.13
N ILE A 110 -16.25 1.15 15.46
CA ILE A 110 -16.12 -0.21 14.95
C ILE A 110 -15.15 -0.99 15.84
N PRO A 111 -15.50 -2.22 16.27
CA PRO A 111 -14.58 -3.04 17.05
C PRO A 111 -13.27 -3.33 16.31
N LEU A 112 -12.12 -3.21 17.00
CA LEU A 112 -10.81 -3.48 16.45
C LEU A 112 -10.70 -4.86 15.76
N GLU A 113 -11.33 -5.86 16.32
CA GLU A 113 -11.35 -7.22 15.76
C GLU A 113 -12.07 -7.30 14.40
N GLU A 114 -13.04 -6.45 14.14
CA GLU A 114 -13.67 -6.36 12.82
C GLU A 114 -12.69 -5.77 11.82
N HIS A 115 -11.99 -4.70 12.18
CA HIS A 115 -10.94 -4.11 11.35
C HIS A 115 -9.83 -5.13 11.02
N ARG A 116 -9.36 -5.87 12.01
CA ARG A 116 -8.35 -6.91 11.83
C ARG A 116 -8.82 -8.02 10.90
N ARG A 117 -10.09 -8.46 11.03
CA ARG A 117 -10.67 -9.45 10.11
C ARG A 117 -10.72 -8.94 8.67
N TYR A 118 -11.11 -7.68 8.47
CA TYR A 118 -11.11 -7.07 7.14
C TYR A 118 -9.69 -7.06 6.54
N ASN A 119 -8.71 -6.52 7.26
CA ASN A 119 -7.33 -6.41 6.77
C ASN A 119 -6.73 -7.80 6.43
N ALA A 120 -6.97 -8.78 7.29
CA ALA A 120 -6.56 -10.16 7.03
C ALA A 120 -7.23 -10.76 5.78
N LYS A 121 -8.49 -10.43 5.51
CA LYS A 121 -9.20 -10.88 4.30
C LYS A 121 -8.64 -10.24 3.03
N ILE A 122 -8.28 -8.96 3.05
CA ILE A 122 -7.63 -8.29 1.91
C ILE A 122 -6.29 -8.96 1.60
N LYS A 123 -5.43 -9.15 2.61
CA LYS A 123 -4.18 -9.89 2.45
C LYS A 123 -4.41 -11.29 1.85
N ARG A 124 -5.41 -12.00 2.37
CA ARG A 124 -5.74 -13.34 1.89
C ARG A 124 -6.23 -13.34 0.45
N GLN A 125 -7.04 -12.37 0.04
CA GLN A 125 -7.50 -12.24 -1.35
C GLN A 125 -6.34 -12.08 -2.33
N LEU A 126 -5.30 -11.32 -1.97
CA LEU A 126 -4.08 -11.20 -2.78
C LEU A 126 -3.36 -12.56 -2.91
N ALA A 127 -3.18 -13.27 -1.80
CA ALA A 127 -2.55 -14.58 -1.81
C ALA A 127 -3.38 -15.62 -2.60
N ASP A 128 -4.70 -15.65 -2.40
CA ASP A 128 -5.62 -16.57 -3.07
C ASP A 128 -5.74 -16.29 -4.58
N ALA A 129 -5.50 -15.05 -5.03
CA ALA A 129 -5.39 -14.71 -6.45
C ALA A 129 -4.11 -15.25 -7.09
N GLY A 130 -3.07 -15.52 -6.30
CA GLY A 130 -1.81 -16.09 -6.76
C GLY A 130 -0.59 -15.18 -6.60
N PHE A 131 -0.71 -14.04 -5.91
CA PHE A 131 0.48 -13.28 -5.52
C PHE A 131 1.28 -14.07 -4.49
N ASN A 132 2.48 -14.51 -4.87
CA ASN A 132 3.36 -15.37 -4.08
C ASN A 132 4.69 -14.69 -3.68
N VAL A 133 4.84 -13.42 -4.00
CA VAL A 133 5.91 -12.57 -3.45
C VAL A 133 5.53 -12.08 -2.05
N PRO A 134 6.48 -11.59 -1.25
CA PRO A 134 6.18 -11.03 0.07
C PRO A 134 5.05 -9.99 0.02
N LEU A 135 4.05 -10.17 0.88
CA LEU A 135 3.01 -9.18 1.10
C LEU A 135 3.40 -8.24 2.25
N PHE A 136 3.03 -6.97 2.17
CA PHE A 136 3.32 -5.99 3.20
C PHE A 136 2.14 -5.06 3.44
N THR A 137 2.11 -4.40 4.60
CA THR A 137 1.21 -3.28 4.93
C THR A 137 2.03 -2.02 5.12
N SER A 138 1.42 -0.86 4.95
CA SER A 138 2.09 0.44 5.01
C SER A 138 1.24 1.42 5.81
N ASP A 139 1.76 1.88 6.95
CA ASP A 139 1.06 2.73 7.91
C ASP A 139 2.05 3.66 8.64
N GLY A 140 1.55 4.71 9.28
CA GLY A 140 2.34 5.41 10.30
C GLY A 140 2.78 4.43 11.40
N SER A 141 4.00 4.51 11.87
CA SER A 141 4.55 3.57 12.86
C SER A 141 3.70 3.44 14.13
N TRP A 142 2.98 4.50 14.52
CA TRP A 142 2.06 4.55 15.68
C TRP A 142 0.68 3.95 15.41
N LEU A 143 0.43 3.45 14.21
CA LEU A 143 -0.86 2.92 13.75
C LEU A 143 -0.83 1.41 13.45
N PHE A 144 0.28 0.75 13.69
CA PHE A 144 0.46 -0.67 13.36
C PHE A 144 -0.54 -1.59 14.08
N GLU A 145 -1.06 -1.18 15.24
CA GLU A 145 -2.08 -1.98 15.95
C GLU A 145 -3.32 -2.26 15.07
N GLY A 146 -3.75 -1.27 14.29
CA GLY A 146 -4.89 -1.40 13.38
C GLY A 146 -4.48 -1.70 11.93
N GLY A 147 -3.30 -1.25 11.52
CA GLY A 147 -2.85 -1.30 10.13
C GLY A 147 -2.12 -2.58 9.75
N SER A 148 -1.38 -3.19 10.69
CA SER A 148 -0.66 -4.43 10.39
C SER A 148 -1.57 -5.65 10.33
N THR A 149 -1.12 -6.70 9.64
CA THR A 149 -1.83 -7.99 9.60
C THR A 149 -0.83 -9.14 9.63
N PRO A 150 -1.08 -10.21 10.43
CA PRO A 150 -0.16 -11.34 10.53
C PRO A 150 0.18 -11.96 9.18
N GLY A 151 1.48 -12.21 8.95
CA GLY A 151 2.01 -12.80 7.72
C GLY A 151 2.13 -11.80 6.55
N ALA A 152 2.03 -10.50 6.82
CA ALA A 152 2.51 -9.42 5.97
C ALA A 152 3.61 -8.65 6.71
N LEU A 153 4.60 -8.14 5.99
CA LEU A 153 5.63 -7.28 6.56
C LEU A 153 5.02 -5.91 6.90
N PRO A 154 5.00 -5.46 8.16
CA PRO A 154 4.60 -4.09 8.45
C PRO A 154 5.71 -3.12 8.04
N THR A 155 5.39 -2.14 7.21
CA THR A 155 6.31 -1.06 6.81
C THR A 155 5.78 0.28 7.27
N ALA A 156 6.67 1.22 7.54
CA ALA A 156 6.29 2.52 8.05
C ALA A 156 6.18 3.59 6.94
N ASN A 157 5.31 4.59 7.16
CA ASN A 157 5.23 5.80 6.35
C ASN A 157 5.73 6.98 7.17
N GLY A 158 6.59 7.81 6.61
CA GLY A 158 7.09 9.03 7.24
C GLY A 158 7.95 8.83 8.49
N GLU A 159 8.35 7.62 8.84
CA GLU A 159 9.13 7.34 10.05
C GLU A 159 10.62 7.64 9.85
N SER A 160 11.13 8.63 10.55
CA SER A 160 12.55 9.01 10.50
C SER A 160 13.38 8.45 11.66
N ASN A 161 12.72 7.97 12.72
CA ASN A 161 13.39 7.41 13.88
C ASN A 161 13.59 5.90 13.69
N VAL A 162 14.81 5.49 13.35
CA VAL A 162 15.17 4.10 13.09
C VAL A 162 14.96 3.17 14.29
N GLU A 163 15.23 3.65 15.49
CA GLU A 163 15.03 2.85 16.71
C GLU A 163 13.54 2.58 16.95
N ASN A 164 12.70 3.60 16.74
CA ASN A 164 11.26 3.43 16.82
C ASN A 164 10.76 2.48 15.72
N LEU A 165 11.22 2.65 14.48
CA LEU A 165 10.89 1.74 13.37
C LEU A 165 11.18 0.29 13.74
N LYS A 166 12.43 0.01 14.19
CA LYS A 166 12.85 -1.35 14.56
C LYS A 166 12.00 -1.90 15.70
N LYS A 167 11.72 -1.09 16.71
CA LYS A 167 10.88 -1.48 17.84
C LYS A 167 9.48 -1.92 17.40
N VAL A 168 8.78 -1.06 16.63
CA VAL A 168 7.39 -1.36 16.25
C VAL A 168 7.31 -2.49 15.21
N VAL A 169 8.25 -2.57 14.25
CA VAL A 169 8.29 -3.71 13.34
C VAL A 169 8.49 -5.00 14.09
N ASN A 170 9.43 -5.05 15.03
CA ASN A 170 9.68 -6.25 15.85
C ASN A 170 8.46 -6.66 16.68
N GLU A 171 7.70 -5.71 17.20
CA GLU A 171 6.47 -5.97 17.96
C GLU A 171 5.42 -6.68 17.11
N TYR A 172 5.25 -6.26 15.85
CA TYR A 172 4.19 -6.76 14.96
C TYR A 172 4.67 -7.82 13.94
N HIS A 173 5.98 -8.09 13.88
CA HIS A 173 6.57 -9.05 12.92
C HIS A 173 7.43 -10.14 13.59
N GLY A 174 7.04 -10.58 14.76
CA GLY A 174 7.69 -11.72 15.44
C GLY A 174 9.12 -11.47 15.90
N GLY A 175 9.50 -10.23 16.17
CA GLY A 175 10.80 -9.84 16.72
C GLY A 175 11.93 -9.71 15.69
N VAL A 176 11.61 -9.69 14.40
CA VAL A 176 12.61 -9.63 13.32
C VAL A 176 12.21 -8.67 12.21
N GLY A 177 13.22 -8.09 11.50
CA GLY A 177 13.04 -7.36 10.26
C GLY A 177 12.66 -8.29 9.08
N PRO A 178 12.76 -7.81 7.85
CA PRO A 178 13.45 -6.59 7.44
C PRO A 178 12.72 -5.31 7.86
N TYR A 179 13.46 -4.19 7.86
CA TYR A 179 12.93 -2.88 8.21
C TYR A 179 12.78 -2.04 6.95
N MET A 180 11.61 -1.42 6.77
CA MET A 180 11.35 -0.61 5.59
C MET A 180 10.48 0.59 5.92
N VAL A 181 10.85 1.74 5.35
CA VAL A 181 10.00 2.93 5.27
C VAL A 181 9.46 3.00 3.85
N ALA A 182 8.19 2.63 3.67
CA ALA A 182 7.57 2.53 2.34
C ALA A 182 7.26 3.89 1.72
N GLU A 183 7.15 4.93 2.55
CA GLU A 183 6.97 6.31 2.09
C GLU A 183 7.88 7.25 2.88
N VAL A 184 8.95 7.70 2.23
CA VAL A 184 9.81 8.78 2.70
C VAL A 184 9.40 10.04 1.95
N TYR A 185 8.99 11.07 2.68
CA TYR A 185 8.45 12.29 2.09
C TYR A 185 9.56 13.35 1.88
N PRO A 186 10.09 13.52 0.65
CA PRO A 186 11.03 14.60 0.35
C PRO A 186 10.35 15.96 0.18
N GLY A 187 9.04 16.02 0.25
CA GLY A 187 8.18 17.19 0.20
C GLY A 187 6.91 16.96 0.99
N TRP A 188 5.91 17.80 0.78
CA TRP A 188 4.57 17.66 1.32
C TRP A 188 3.55 18.28 0.38
N LEU A 189 2.29 17.93 0.52
CA LEU A 189 1.21 18.57 -0.25
C LEU A 189 1.04 20.05 0.16
N MET A 190 0.68 20.87 -0.80
CA MET A 190 0.35 22.28 -0.58
C MET A 190 -1.16 22.41 -0.31
N HIS A 191 -1.51 23.04 0.79
CA HIS A 191 -2.90 23.39 1.07
C HIS A 191 -3.29 24.69 0.35
N TRP A 192 -4.57 24.84 0.00
CA TRP A 192 -5.11 26.06 -0.56
C TRP A 192 -4.75 27.27 0.30
N ALA A 193 -4.27 28.34 -0.35
CA ALA A 193 -3.79 29.56 0.28
C ALA A 193 -2.59 29.40 1.25
N GLY A 194 -1.98 28.22 1.32
CA GLY A 194 -0.75 27.98 2.06
C GLY A 194 0.51 28.23 1.22
N PRO A 195 1.68 28.37 1.86
CA PRO A 195 2.95 28.40 1.14
C PRO A 195 3.28 27.03 0.56
N PHE A 196 4.12 26.98 -0.48
CA PHE A 196 4.73 25.75 -0.91
C PHE A 196 5.57 25.15 0.23
N PRO A 197 5.46 23.83 0.48
CA PRO A 197 6.33 23.17 1.44
C PRO A 197 7.78 23.29 0.99
N ASP A 198 8.65 23.72 1.90
CA ASP A 198 10.09 23.81 1.71
C ASP A 198 10.77 22.87 2.69
N ILE A 199 11.21 21.71 2.17
CA ILE A 199 11.93 20.70 2.96
C ILE A 199 13.39 20.73 2.55
N SER A 200 14.27 20.86 3.55
CA SER A 200 15.72 20.93 3.34
C SER A 200 16.25 19.67 2.65
N ASP A 201 16.92 19.84 1.51
CA ASP A 201 17.66 18.80 0.79
C ASP A 201 18.69 18.09 1.68
N SER A 202 19.42 18.87 2.52
CA SER A 202 20.36 18.32 3.49
C SER A 202 19.67 17.49 4.60
N GLY A 203 18.41 17.79 4.90
CA GLY A 203 17.59 17.01 5.81
C GLY A 203 17.28 15.62 5.25
N ILE A 204 16.83 15.58 4.00
CA ILE A 204 16.54 14.32 3.29
C ILE A 204 17.82 13.50 3.09
N ALA A 205 18.94 14.14 2.72
CA ALA A 205 20.21 13.44 2.57
C ALA A 205 20.65 12.75 3.88
N ARG A 206 20.59 13.46 5.02
CA ARG A 206 20.94 12.87 6.33
C ARG A 206 19.98 11.74 6.72
N GLN A 207 18.70 11.88 6.46
CA GLN A 207 17.71 10.82 6.73
C GLN A 207 18.02 9.57 5.91
N THR A 208 18.30 9.76 4.61
CA THR A 208 18.69 8.66 3.71
C THR A 208 19.96 7.96 4.18
N GLU A 209 20.98 8.73 4.56
CA GLU A 209 22.22 8.19 5.11
C GLU A 209 21.96 7.36 6.39
N THR A 210 21.09 7.87 7.27
CA THR A 210 20.70 7.15 8.49
C THR A 210 20.04 5.81 8.18
N TYR A 211 19.15 5.74 7.20
CA TYR A 211 18.53 4.48 6.78
C TYR A 211 19.58 3.49 6.27
N LEU A 212 20.46 3.93 5.36
CA LEU A 212 21.52 3.09 4.79
C LEU A 212 22.48 2.55 5.85
N GLN A 213 22.87 3.36 6.82
CA GLN A 213 23.74 2.96 7.93
C GLN A 213 23.09 1.96 8.89
N ASN A 214 21.78 1.79 8.84
CA ASN A 214 21.02 0.96 9.77
C ASN A 214 20.29 -0.21 9.09
N ASP A 215 20.63 -0.55 7.85
CA ASP A 215 20.02 -1.61 7.06
C ASP A 215 18.49 -1.44 6.91
N VAL A 216 18.03 -0.20 6.77
CA VAL A 216 16.62 0.13 6.54
C VAL A 216 16.41 0.35 5.05
N SER A 217 15.53 -0.43 4.45
CA SER A 217 15.03 -0.19 3.10
C SER A 217 14.08 1.01 3.10
N PHE A 218 14.07 1.77 2.02
CA PHE A 218 13.19 2.93 1.93
C PHE A 218 12.73 3.17 0.49
N ASN A 219 11.61 3.87 0.36
CA ASN A 219 11.07 4.31 -0.91
C ASN A 219 10.67 5.79 -0.80
N PHE A 220 11.17 6.63 -1.71
CA PHE A 220 10.73 8.02 -1.76
C PHE A 220 9.32 8.12 -2.31
N TYR A 221 8.45 8.79 -1.57
CA TYR A 221 7.11 9.13 -1.98
C TYR A 221 7.01 10.66 -2.12
N MET A 222 6.98 11.20 -3.33
CA MET A 222 7.11 10.47 -4.58
C MET A 222 8.02 11.23 -5.53
N VAL A 223 8.63 10.51 -6.48
CA VAL A 223 9.51 11.12 -7.50
C VAL A 223 8.68 11.75 -8.61
N HIS A 224 7.51 11.18 -8.88
CA HIS A 224 6.54 11.65 -9.87
C HIS A 224 5.13 11.54 -9.28
N GLY A 225 4.35 12.64 -9.41
CA GLY A 225 2.97 12.71 -8.95
C GLY A 225 2.28 14.00 -9.35
#